data_e2ae3abdeef5d35e279b717ed62c27f3
#
_entry.id   e2ae3abdeef5d35e279b717ed62c27f3
#
_cell.length_a   1.000
_cell.length_b   1.000
_cell.length_c   1.000
_cell.angle_alpha   90.00
_cell.angle_beta   90.00
_cell.angle_gamma   90.00
#
_symmetry.space_group_name_H-M   'P 1'
#
loop_
_entity.id
_entity.type
_entity.pdbx_description
1 polymer ?
#
loop_
_entity_poly.entity_id
_entity_poly.type
_entity_poly.pdbx_seq_one_letter_code
_entity_poly.pdbx_strand_id
1 'polypeptide(L)'
;MRKLAIYDYSAIEKKWHKYWEENNTFATDVWDFSKPKYYCLDMFPYPSGVGLHAGHPEGYTATDIMSRMKRMQGYNVLHPMGYDSFGLPAEQYAVDTGNHPNEIGRAHV
;
A
#
# COMPACT_ATOMS: atom_id res chain seq x y z
N MET A 1 -36.70 -20.56 -4.44
CA MET A 1 -35.87 -19.34 -4.44
C MET A 1 -34.45 -19.71 -4.02
N ARG A 2 -33.47 -19.58 -4.92
CA ARG A 2 -32.04 -19.68 -4.52
C ARG A 2 -31.71 -18.50 -3.60
N LYS A 3 -31.36 -18.77 -2.34
CA LYS A 3 -30.73 -17.75 -1.50
C LYS A 3 -29.45 -17.33 -2.20
N LEU A 4 -29.38 -16.09 -2.66
CA LEU A 4 -28.10 -15.49 -3.09
C LEU A 4 -27.15 -15.60 -1.89
N ALA A 5 -26.03 -16.26 -2.08
CA ALA A 5 -24.99 -16.31 -1.06
C ALA A 5 -24.54 -14.87 -0.79
N ILE A 6 -24.58 -14.45 0.46
CA ILE A 6 -24.05 -13.15 0.85
C ILE A 6 -22.53 -13.21 0.63
N TYR A 7 -22.02 -12.25 -0.14
CA TYR A 7 -20.58 -12.13 -0.37
C TYR A 7 -19.90 -11.72 0.95
N ASP A 8 -19.20 -12.66 1.56
CA ASP A 8 -18.45 -12.42 2.80
C ASP A 8 -17.05 -11.90 2.45
N TYR A 9 -16.95 -10.58 2.24
CA TYR A 9 -15.69 -9.92 1.95
C TYR A 9 -14.68 -10.06 3.09
N SER A 10 -15.12 -10.06 4.35
CA SER A 10 -14.20 -10.12 5.50
C SER A 10 -13.45 -11.46 5.58
N ALA A 11 -14.12 -12.57 5.30
CA ALA A 11 -13.50 -13.89 5.26
C ALA A 11 -12.55 -14.01 4.05
N ILE A 12 -12.96 -13.45 2.90
CA ILE A 12 -12.17 -13.48 1.67
C ILE A 12 -10.90 -12.64 1.82
N GLU A 13 -11.00 -11.44 2.36
CA GLU A 13 -9.87 -10.54 2.61
C GLU A 13 -8.85 -11.19 3.54
N LYS A 14 -9.28 -11.70 4.70
CA LYS A 14 -8.39 -12.39 5.64
C LYS A 14 -7.65 -13.57 5.01
N LYS A 15 -8.35 -14.37 4.19
CA LYS A 15 -7.75 -15.47 3.46
C LYS A 15 -6.64 -15.00 2.53
N TRP A 16 -6.90 -13.97 1.74
CA TRP A 16 -5.96 -13.52 0.72
C TRP A 16 -4.80 -12.73 1.33
N HIS A 17 -5.01 -11.92 2.36
CA HIS A 17 -3.92 -11.26 3.09
C HIS A 17 -2.94 -12.30 3.64
N LYS A 18 -3.45 -13.29 4.34
CA LYS A 18 -2.62 -14.40 4.84
C LYS A 18 -1.83 -15.10 3.72
N TYR A 19 -2.49 -15.42 2.61
CA TYR A 19 -1.85 -16.06 1.47
C TYR A 19 -0.73 -15.20 0.88
N TRP A 20 -0.96 -13.90 0.72
CA TRP A 20 0.02 -12.99 0.15
C TRP A 20 1.25 -12.82 1.04
N GLU A 21 1.06 -12.76 2.35
CA GLU A 21 2.14 -12.69 3.33
C GLU A 21 2.98 -13.98 3.32
N GLU A 22 2.33 -15.13 3.43
CA GLU A 22 3.01 -16.44 3.47
C GLU A 22 3.78 -16.77 2.19
N ASN A 23 3.32 -16.26 1.05
CA ASN A 23 3.91 -16.56 -0.26
C ASN A 23 4.73 -15.40 -0.84
N ASN A 24 4.88 -14.28 -0.14
CA ASN A 24 5.53 -13.07 -0.65
C ASN A 24 5.05 -12.70 -2.07
N THR A 25 3.74 -12.80 -2.31
CA THR A 25 3.12 -12.77 -3.65
C THR A 25 3.47 -11.53 -4.46
N PHE A 26 3.71 -10.41 -3.79
CA PHE A 26 4.01 -9.13 -4.43
C PHE A 26 5.48 -8.70 -4.27
N ALA A 27 6.33 -9.57 -3.73
CA ALA A 27 7.76 -9.29 -3.66
C ALA A 27 8.34 -9.11 -5.07
N THR A 28 9.25 -8.17 -5.22
CA THR A 28 9.87 -7.85 -6.49
C THR A 28 11.37 -8.03 -6.38
N ASP A 29 11.95 -8.91 -7.21
CA ASP A 29 13.38 -8.97 -7.39
C ASP A 29 13.81 -7.89 -8.40
N VAL A 30 14.39 -6.81 -7.88
CA VAL A 30 14.84 -5.68 -8.72
C VAL A 30 16.00 -6.04 -9.63
N TRP A 31 16.66 -7.17 -9.39
CA TRP A 31 17.78 -7.68 -10.20
C TRP A 31 17.35 -8.72 -11.24
N ASP A 32 16.08 -9.13 -11.25
CA ASP A 32 15.55 -9.98 -12.31
C ASP A 32 15.37 -9.17 -13.60
N PHE A 33 16.28 -9.37 -14.55
CA PHE A 33 16.26 -8.78 -15.88
C PHE A 33 15.62 -9.69 -16.94
N SER A 34 15.08 -10.83 -16.57
CA SER A 34 14.43 -11.77 -17.49
C SER A 34 13.09 -11.26 -18.01
N LYS A 35 12.50 -10.28 -17.32
CA LYS A 35 11.21 -9.67 -17.64
C LYS A 35 11.35 -8.17 -17.85
N PRO A 36 10.50 -7.58 -18.69
CA PRO A 36 10.44 -6.12 -18.80
C PRO A 36 10.05 -5.50 -17.48
N LYS A 37 10.73 -4.42 -17.08
CA LYS A 37 10.49 -3.73 -15.82
C LYS A 37 9.37 -2.71 -15.93
N TYR A 38 8.58 -2.62 -14.88
CA TYR A 38 7.57 -1.59 -14.72
C TYR A 38 7.63 -1.00 -13.31
N TYR A 39 7.83 0.29 -13.23
CA TYR A 39 7.85 1.03 -11.98
C TYR A 39 6.56 1.82 -11.83
N CYS A 40 5.77 1.51 -10.81
CA CYS A 40 4.52 2.19 -10.51
C CYS A 40 4.69 2.94 -9.19
N LEU A 41 4.84 4.25 -9.27
CA LEU A 41 5.01 5.11 -8.12
C LEU A 41 3.69 5.78 -7.77
N ASP A 42 3.39 5.81 -6.48
CA ASP A 42 2.33 6.63 -5.90
C ASP A 42 2.90 7.57 -4.84
N MET A 43 2.13 8.57 -4.45
CA MET A 43 2.48 9.43 -3.32
C MET A 43 2.34 8.64 -2.03
N PHE A 44 3.39 8.63 -1.21
CA PHE A 44 3.32 8.02 0.11
C PHE A 44 2.40 8.82 1.03
N PRO A 45 1.66 8.15 1.93
CA PRO A 45 0.80 8.85 2.88
C PRO A 45 1.64 9.75 3.78
N TYR A 46 1.20 11.00 3.90
CA TYR A 46 1.83 12.00 4.74
C TYR A 46 0.98 12.25 5.98
N PRO A 47 1.55 12.29 7.19
CA PRO A 47 0.80 12.46 8.43
C PRO A 47 0.37 13.92 8.63
N SER A 48 -0.54 14.41 7.78
CA SER A 48 -1.10 15.76 7.85
C SER A 48 -2.36 15.87 8.72
N GLY A 49 -2.82 14.75 9.31
CA GLY A 49 -4.02 14.69 10.14
C GLY A 49 -4.22 13.31 10.75
N VAL A 50 -5.39 13.08 11.33
CA VAL A 50 -5.74 11.79 11.94
C VAL A 50 -6.22 10.82 10.85
N GLY A 51 -5.33 9.96 10.37
CA GLY A 51 -5.65 8.91 9.40
C GLY A 51 -5.66 9.38 7.94
N LEU A 52 -6.13 8.49 7.07
CA LEU A 52 -6.21 8.73 5.64
C LEU A 52 -7.52 9.46 5.29
N HIS A 53 -7.46 10.36 4.31
CA HIS A 53 -8.66 10.99 3.73
C HIS A 53 -9.09 10.26 2.44
N ALA A 54 -10.30 10.55 1.94
CA ALA A 54 -10.88 9.87 0.79
C ALA A 54 -10.05 9.95 -0.51
N GLY A 55 -9.20 10.96 -0.65
CA GLY A 55 -8.29 11.09 -1.80
C GLY A 55 -7.15 10.07 -1.82
N HIS A 56 -6.73 9.56 -0.66
CA HIS A 56 -5.68 8.53 -0.61
C HIS A 56 -6.11 7.22 -1.26
N PRO A 57 -7.27 6.62 -0.93
CA PRO A 57 -7.73 5.40 -1.59
C PRO A 57 -7.90 5.53 -3.11
N GLU A 58 -8.21 6.70 -3.63
CA GLU A 58 -8.35 6.93 -5.08
C GLU A 58 -7.04 6.64 -5.82
N GLY A 59 -5.94 7.28 -5.41
CA GLY A 59 -4.61 7.05 -6.00
C GLY A 59 -4.12 5.63 -5.76
N TYR A 60 -4.19 5.15 -4.54
CA TYR A 60 -3.69 3.81 -4.16
C TYR A 60 -4.43 2.69 -4.89
N THR A 61 -5.74 2.81 -5.06
CA THR A 61 -6.52 1.82 -5.82
C THR A 61 -6.13 1.84 -7.29
N ALA A 62 -5.95 3.01 -7.88
CA ALA A 62 -5.57 3.13 -9.29
C ALA A 62 -4.19 2.51 -9.55
N THR A 63 -3.20 2.81 -8.73
CA THR A 63 -1.83 2.29 -8.88
C THR A 63 -1.74 0.80 -8.54
N ASP A 64 -2.51 0.29 -7.59
CA ASP A 64 -2.59 -1.14 -7.29
C ASP A 64 -3.21 -1.92 -8.46
N ILE A 65 -4.31 -1.45 -9.05
CA ILE A 65 -4.93 -2.05 -10.24
C ILE A 65 -3.92 -2.09 -11.40
N MET A 66 -3.23 -1.00 -11.66
CA MET A 66 -2.22 -0.92 -12.71
C MET A 66 -1.08 -1.90 -12.47
N SER A 67 -0.58 -1.97 -11.25
CA SER A 67 0.51 -2.85 -10.86
C SER A 67 0.14 -4.32 -11.00
N ARG A 68 -1.05 -4.71 -10.56
CA ARG A 68 -1.58 -6.07 -10.71
C ARG A 68 -1.77 -6.43 -12.18
N MET A 69 -2.33 -5.54 -12.99
CA MET A 69 -2.48 -5.74 -14.43
C MET A 69 -1.12 -5.97 -15.10
N LYS A 70 -0.11 -5.16 -14.78
CA LYS A 70 1.23 -5.31 -15.34
C LYS A 70 1.90 -6.61 -14.92
N ARG A 71 1.71 -7.09 -13.69
CA ARG A 71 2.18 -8.42 -13.27
C ARG A 71 1.53 -9.52 -14.08
N MET A 72 0.22 -9.46 -14.32
CA MET A 72 -0.49 -10.44 -15.16
C MET A 72 -0.03 -10.41 -16.62
N GLN A 73 0.46 -9.27 -17.11
CA GLN A 73 1.08 -9.12 -18.42
C GLN A 73 2.53 -9.61 -18.49
N GLY A 74 3.09 -10.12 -17.40
CA GLY A 74 4.44 -10.68 -17.36
C GLY A 74 5.56 -9.67 -17.05
N TYR A 75 5.24 -8.47 -16.60
CA TYR A 75 6.24 -7.51 -16.17
C TYR A 75 6.80 -7.83 -14.78
N ASN A 76 8.07 -7.48 -14.55
CA ASN A 76 8.65 -7.38 -13.22
C ASN A 76 8.28 -5.99 -12.66
N VAL A 77 7.32 -5.97 -11.73
CA VAL A 77 6.70 -4.72 -11.26
C VAL A 77 7.23 -4.32 -9.90
N LEU A 78 7.80 -3.13 -9.80
CA LEU A 78 8.08 -2.47 -8.54
C LEU A 78 6.97 -1.46 -8.24
N HIS A 79 6.20 -1.73 -7.18
CA HIS A 79 5.18 -0.82 -6.64
C HIS A 79 5.49 -0.57 -5.16
N PRO A 80 6.41 0.36 -4.87
CA PRO A 80 6.78 0.66 -3.49
C PRO A 80 5.68 1.44 -2.79
N MET A 81 5.51 1.17 -1.51
CA MET A 81 4.73 1.96 -0.58
C MET A 81 5.56 2.17 0.68
N GLY A 82 5.46 3.32 1.27
CA GLY A 82 6.16 3.65 2.49
C GLY A 82 5.46 4.77 3.22
N TYR A 83 6.19 5.36 4.16
CA TYR A 83 5.71 6.49 4.95
C TYR A 83 6.51 7.73 4.55
N ASP A 84 5.81 8.82 4.30
CA ASP A 84 6.43 10.14 4.20
C ASP A 84 6.52 10.73 5.61
N SER A 85 7.65 10.48 6.27
CA SER A 85 7.85 10.83 7.69
C SER A 85 8.64 12.11 7.89
N PHE A 86 9.06 12.77 6.81
CA PHE A 86 9.88 13.97 6.88
C PHE A 86 9.10 15.19 6.40
N GLY A 87 9.37 16.32 7.04
CA GLY A 87 8.77 17.59 6.71
C GLY A 87 8.15 18.31 7.90
N LEU A 88 7.88 19.59 7.73
CA LEU A 88 7.49 20.49 8.82
C LEU A 88 6.27 20.02 9.65
N PRO A 89 5.15 19.53 9.08
CA PRO A 89 4.04 19.07 9.90
C PRO A 89 4.37 17.84 10.76
N ALA A 90 5.15 16.89 10.25
CA ALA A 90 5.59 15.72 11.03
C ALA A 90 6.56 16.12 12.14
N GLU A 91 7.46 17.04 11.85
CA GLU A 91 8.40 17.60 12.83
C GLU A 91 7.67 18.39 13.93
N GLN A 92 6.70 19.23 13.54
CA GLN A 92 5.90 19.99 14.50
C GLN A 92 5.08 19.05 15.39
N TYR A 93 4.45 18.03 14.84
CA TYR A 93 3.75 17.03 15.63
C TYR A 93 4.70 16.27 16.58
N ALA A 94 5.90 15.97 16.15
CA ALA A 94 6.93 15.35 16.98
C ALA A 94 7.31 16.24 18.17
N VAL A 95 7.48 17.53 17.95
CA VAL A 95 7.77 18.51 19.00
C VAL A 95 6.59 18.62 19.97
N ASP A 96 5.37 18.72 19.46
CA ASP A 96 4.16 18.92 20.27
C ASP A 96 3.81 17.68 21.11
N THR A 97 4.12 16.47 20.63
CA THR A 97 3.77 15.22 21.30
C THR A 97 4.93 14.51 21.99
N GLY A 98 6.16 14.92 21.70
CA GLY A 98 7.38 14.25 22.19
C GLY A 98 7.69 12.91 21.52
N ASN A 99 7.01 12.58 20.42
CA ASN A 99 7.21 11.35 19.66
C ASN A 99 8.23 11.55 18.56
N HIS A 100 9.02 10.51 18.26
CA HIS A 100 9.96 10.58 17.15
C HIS A 100 9.24 10.55 15.78
N PRO A 101 9.66 11.34 14.77
CA PRO A 101 8.98 11.40 13.46
C PRO A 101 8.80 10.03 12.79
N ASN A 102 9.73 9.09 12.96
CA ASN A 102 9.61 7.73 12.42
C ASN A 102 8.44 6.92 13.02
N GLU A 103 7.99 7.27 14.22
CA GLU A 103 6.85 6.60 14.87
C GLU A 103 5.54 7.15 14.37
N ILE A 104 5.53 8.42 13.98
CA ILE A 104 4.35 9.11 13.47
C ILE A 104 3.87 8.51 12.15
N GLY A 105 4.78 8.26 11.22
CA GLY A 105 4.46 7.64 9.94
C GLY A 105 3.82 6.25 10.09
N ARG A 106 4.29 5.44 11.03
CA ARG A 106 3.75 4.10 11.30
C ARG A 106 2.38 4.09 11.97
N ALA A 107 2.03 5.14 12.69
CA ALA A 107 0.76 5.23 13.39
C ALA A 107 -0.42 5.62 12.48
N HIS A 108 -0.16 6.04 11.24
CA HIS A 108 -1.16 6.59 10.33
C HIS A 108 -1.52 5.66 9.15
N VAL A 109 -0.98 4.44 9.12
CA VAL A 109 -1.23 3.45 8.03
C VAL A 109 -1.79 2.17 8.59
#